data_e0c95075dd48b70f7dda28a412b335fd
#
_entry.id   e0c95075dd48b70f7dda28a412b335fd
#
_cell.length_a   1.000
_cell.length_b   1.000
_cell.length_c   1.000
_cell.angle_alpha   90.00
_cell.angle_beta   90.00
_cell.angle_gamma   90.00
#
_symmetry.space_group_name_H-M   'P 1'
#
loop_
_entity.id
_entity.type
_entity.pdbx_description
1 polymer ?
#
loop_
_entity_poly.entity_id
_entity_poly.type
_entity_poly.pdbx_seq_one_letter_code
_entity_poly.pdbx_strand_id
1 'polypeptide(L)'
;MNILEQLADHARERVFEAKRHTPEETVRARALALPKGDFALEKALRKPGLSFICECKKASPSRGLIAEDFPYLQIAREYEAAGANAISVLTEPKWFLGSDKYLREIAGAVSIPCLRKDFTVDPYMIYEAKLLGASAVLLICSILEQGQLEEYHGICEELGLSALVEAHDEGEIRMALDAGARIIGVNNRNLKDFSVDTENSRRLRALIPKDILFVSESGVSTAGDAAALREIGADAVLIGEALMRAKDKRQLLKQLKGEA
;
A
#
# COMPACT_ATOMS: atom_id res chain seq x y z
N MET A 1 -18.24 -16.95 -0.66
CA MET A 1 -17.12 -16.14 -0.09
C MET A 1 -16.30 -15.64 -1.26
N ASN A 2 -16.23 -14.34 -1.45
CA ASN A 2 -15.41 -13.73 -2.51
C ASN A 2 -13.92 -13.76 -2.11
N ILE A 3 -13.01 -13.41 -3.02
CA ILE A 3 -11.57 -13.49 -2.75
C ILE A 3 -11.13 -12.55 -1.62
N LEU A 4 -11.76 -11.37 -1.52
CA LEU A 4 -11.43 -10.39 -0.48
C LEU A 4 -11.78 -10.91 0.92
N GLU A 5 -12.93 -11.56 1.06
CA GLU A 5 -13.33 -12.23 2.31
C GLU A 5 -12.36 -13.36 2.68
N GLN A 6 -11.92 -14.17 1.69
CA GLN A 6 -10.93 -15.24 1.93
C GLN A 6 -9.58 -14.67 2.39
N LEU A 7 -9.14 -13.56 1.81
CA LEU A 7 -7.90 -12.87 2.18
C LEU A 7 -7.97 -12.30 3.60
N ALA A 8 -9.10 -11.65 3.94
CA ALA A 8 -9.33 -11.13 5.28
C ALA A 8 -9.40 -12.25 6.34
N ASP A 9 -10.10 -13.36 6.04
CA ASP A 9 -10.18 -14.49 6.97
C ASP A 9 -8.83 -15.14 7.19
N HIS A 10 -8.05 -15.36 6.13
CA HIS A 10 -6.68 -15.86 6.28
C HIS A 10 -5.77 -14.91 7.06
N ALA A 11 -5.97 -13.59 6.92
CA ALA A 11 -5.25 -12.63 7.75
C ALA A 11 -5.63 -12.77 9.24
N ARG A 12 -6.93 -12.97 9.56
CA ARG A 12 -7.39 -13.25 10.93
C ARG A 12 -6.78 -14.52 11.50
N GLU A 13 -6.72 -15.61 10.70
CA GLU A 13 -6.06 -16.86 11.11
C GLU A 13 -4.57 -16.63 11.42
N ARG A 14 -3.85 -15.90 10.57
CA ARG A 14 -2.43 -15.57 10.79
C ARG A 14 -2.22 -14.77 12.09
N VAL A 15 -3.07 -13.80 12.35
CA VAL A 15 -3.01 -13.00 13.57
C VAL A 15 -3.32 -13.87 14.79
N PHE A 16 -4.33 -14.72 14.73
CA PHE A 16 -4.65 -15.65 15.83
C PHE A 16 -3.45 -16.52 16.19
N GLU A 17 -2.78 -17.10 15.20
CA GLU A 17 -1.57 -17.90 15.45
C GLU A 17 -0.40 -17.04 15.93
N ALA A 18 -0.21 -15.83 15.40
CA ALA A 18 0.85 -14.93 15.84
C ALA A 18 0.69 -14.52 17.32
N LYS A 19 -0.55 -14.23 17.76
CA LYS A 19 -0.87 -13.88 19.16
C LYS A 19 -0.59 -15.03 20.13
N ARG A 20 -0.67 -16.29 19.68
CA ARG A 20 -0.31 -17.48 20.50
C ARG A 20 1.21 -17.57 20.76
N HIS A 21 2.02 -17.10 19.82
CA HIS A 21 3.49 -17.10 19.97
C HIS A 21 4.00 -15.84 20.67
N THR A 22 3.38 -14.68 20.35
CA THR A 22 3.73 -13.40 20.96
C THR A 22 2.45 -12.64 21.29
N PRO A 23 2.11 -12.50 22.59
CA PRO A 23 0.90 -11.78 23.01
C PRO A 23 0.85 -10.35 22.47
N GLU A 24 -0.35 -9.85 22.22
CA GLU A 24 -0.57 -8.52 21.66
C GLU A 24 0.06 -7.42 22.51
N GLU A 25 -0.11 -7.49 23.85
CA GLU A 25 0.49 -6.51 24.75
C GLU A 25 2.01 -6.42 24.60
N THR A 26 2.66 -7.57 24.31
CA THR A 26 4.11 -7.60 24.07
C THR A 26 4.49 -6.90 22.78
N VAL A 27 3.76 -7.18 21.69
CA VAL A 27 4.01 -6.55 20.38
C VAL A 27 3.74 -5.05 20.45
N ARG A 28 2.62 -4.66 21.08
CA ARG A 28 2.25 -3.26 21.32
C ARG A 28 3.31 -2.53 22.15
N ALA A 29 3.70 -3.08 23.30
CA ALA A 29 4.71 -2.46 24.17
C ALA A 29 6.05 -2.26 23.43
N ARG A 30 6.49 -3.24 22.65
CA ARG A 30 7.71 -3.15 21.85
C ARG A 30 7.60 -2.10 20.74
N ALA A 31 6.45 -2.01 20.06
CA ALA A 31 6.23 -1.01 19.01
C ALA A 31 6.21 0.41 19.58
N LEU A 32 5.55 0.61 20.74
CA LEU A 32 5.50 1.90 21.44
C LEU A 32 6.86 2.32 22.03
N ALA A 33 7.75 1.36 22.33
CA ALA A 33 9.11 1.65 22.77
C ALA A 33 10.03 2.18 21.66
N LEU A 34 9.66 1.99 20.40
CA LEU A 34 10.38 2.58 19.28
C LEU A 34 10.07 4.09 19.16
N PRO A 35 11.00 4.88 18.63
CA PRO A 35 10.71 6.29 18.33
C PRO A 35 9.44 6.43 17.48
N LYS A 36 8.59 7.41 17.82
CA LYS A 36 7.43 7.75 16.99
C LYS A 36 7.93 8.08 15.59
N GLY A 37 7.26 7.52 14.57
CA GLY A 37 7.52 7.86 13.17
C GLY A 37 7.12 9.30 12.85
N ASP A 38 7.42 9.72 11.66
CA ASP A 38 7.23 11.11 11.21
C ASP A 38 6.33 11.21 9.97
N PHE A 39 5.48 10.19 9.75
CA PHE A 39 4.59 10.08 8.59
C PHE A 39 5.35 10.15 7.26
N ALA A 40 6.44 9.39 7.16
CA ALA A 40 7.38 9.47 6.05
C ALA A 40 6.72 9.27 4.67
N LEU A 41 5.70 8.39 4.56
CA LEU A 41 4.98 8.22 3.29
C LEU A 41 4.25 9.51 2.88
N GLU A 42 3.51 10.14 3.79
CA GLU A 42 2.84 11.41 3.50
C GLU A 42 3.82 12.48 3.02
N LYS A 43 4.95 12.62 3.71
CA LYS A 43 6.01 13.57 3.32
C LYS A 43 6.56 13.28 1.93
N ALA A 44 6.74 11.99 1.60
CA ALA A 44 7.23 11.58 0.29
C ALA A 44 6.22 11.90 -0.83
N LEU A 45 4.91 11.72 -0.56
CA LEU A 45 3.85 11.95 -1.54
C LEU A 45 3.48 13.44 -1.71
N ARG A 46 3.77 14.31 -0.72
CA ARG A 46 3.54 15.77 -0.83
C ARG A 46 4.57 16.50 -1.69
N LYS A 47 5.56 15.81 -2.21
CA LYS A 47 6.52 16.41 -3.15
C LYS A 47 5.82 16.83 -4.44
N PRO A 48 6.26 17.93 -5.10
CA PRO A 48 5.65 18.36 -6.35
C PRO A 48 5.67 17.28 -7.44
N GLY A 49 4.56 17.18 -8.19
CA GLY A 49 4.38 16.21 -9.27
C GLY A 49 3.80 14.88 -8.82
N LEU A 50 3.59 13.97 -9.78
CA LEU A 50 3.04 12.64 -9.51
C LEU A 50 4.13 11.76 -8.86
N SER A 51 3.86 11.30 -7.64
CA SER A 51 4.72 10.37 -6.91
C SER A 51 4.47 8.92 -7.33
N PHE A 52 5.50 8.08 -7.21
CA PHE A 52 5.44 6.66 -7.59
C PHE A 52 5.72 5.77 -6.38
N ILE A 53 4.70 4.99 -5.98
CA ILE A 53 4.81 3.91 -5.01
C ILE A 53 5.05 2.63 -5.81
N CYS A 54 6.27 2.12 -5.80
CA CYS A 54 6.66 0.96 -6.60
C CYS A 54 6.51 -0.32 -5.79
N GLU A 55 5.73 -1.28 -6.30
CA GLU A 55 5.36 -2.48 -5.55
C GLU A 55 6.25 -3.67 -5.88
N CYS A 56 6.84 -4.27 -4.84
CA CYS A 56 7.51 -5.56 -4.89
C CYS A 56 6.48 -6.68 -4.73
N LYS A 57 6.13 -7.34 -5.83
CA LYS A 57 5.06 -8.35 -5.89
C LYS A 57 5.48 -9.60 -6.64
N LYS A 58 5.50 -10.74 -5.92
CA LYS A 58 5.87 -12.04 -6.50
C LYS A 58 4.72 -12.70 -7.24
N ALA A 59 3.51 -12.61 -6.69
CA ALA A 59 2.31 -13.22 -7.24
C ALA A 59 1.06 -12.37 -6.93
N SER A 60 -0.07 -12.69 -7.54
CA SER A 60 -1.37 -12.13 -7.18
C SER A 60 -2.51 -13.08 -7.53
N PRO A 61 -3.70 -13.00 -6.88
CA PRO A 61 -4.85 -13.84 -7.20
C PRO A 61 -5.28 -13.74 -8.66
N SER A 62 -5.17 -12.55 -9.27
CA SER A 62 -5.63 -12.29 -10.64
C SER A 62 -4.65 -12.72 -11.74
N ARG A 63 -3.36 -12.91 -11.42
CA ARG A 63 -2.29 -13.17 -12.40
C ARG A 63 -1.46 -14.42 -12.08
N GLY A 64 -1.69 -15.04 -10.93
CA GLY A 64 -0.82 -16.12 -10.45
C GLY A 64 0.59 -15.63 -10.19
N LEU A 65 1.58 -16.45 -10.52
CA LEU A 65 3.00 -16.13 -10.38
C LEU A 65 3.42 -15.07 -11.39
N ILE A 66 3.95 -13.94 -10.92
CA ILE A 66 4.41 -12.80 -11.74
C ILE A 66 5.92 -12.87 -11.94
N ALA A 67 6.67 -13.21 -10.88
CA ALA A 67 8.12 -13.34 -10.89
C ALA A 67 8.53 -14.66 -10.27
N GLU A 68 9.05 -15.57 -11.08
CA GLU A 68 9.58 -16.87 -10.62
C GLU A 68 10.82 -16.64 -9.76
N ASP A 69 11.79 -15.93 -10.30
CA ASP A 69 12.91 -15.37 -9.54
C ASP A 69 12.51 -14.01 -8.96
N PHE A 70 12.62 -13.88 -7.65
CA PHE A 70 12.18 -12.69 -6.92
C PHE A 70 13.29 -12.14 -6.00
N PRO A 71 14.33 -11.52 -6.59
CA PRO A 71 15.40 -10.88 -5.83
C PRO A 71 14.91 -9.54 -5.24
N TYR A 72 13.99 -9.59 -4.29
CA TYR A 72 13.24 -8.45 -3.75
C TYR A 72 14.12 -7.30 -3.26
N LEU A 73 15.29 -7.58 -2.68
CA LEU A 73 16.22 -6.53 -2.24
C LEU A 73 16.84 -5.78 -3.44
N GLN A 74 17.21 -6.51 -4.49
CA GLN A 74 17.71 -5.89 -5.70
C GLN A 74 16.61 -5.06 -6.37
N ILE A 75 15.39 -5.60 -6.49
CA ILE A 75 14.23 -4.91 -7.06
C ILE A 75 13.95 -3.61 -6.30
N ALA A 76 13.92 -3.65 -4.96
CA ALA A 76 13.67 -2.47 -4.14
C ALA A 76 14.74 -1.38 -4.35
N ARG A 77 16.03 -1.76 -4.38
CA ARG A 77 17.14 -0.84 -4.67
C ARG A 77 17.07 -0.27 -6.09
N GLU A 78 16.69 -1.07 -7.08
CA GLU A 78 16.47 -0.60 -8.45
C GLU A 78 15.34 0.44 -8.51
N TYR A 79 14.23 0.23 -7.78
CA TYR A 79 13.15 1.20 -7.68
C TYR A 79 13.61 2.50 -7.03
N GLU A 80 14.31 2.42 -5.90
CA GLU A 80 14.86 3.62 -5.23
C GLU A 80 15.83 4.37 -6.16
N ALA A 81 16.78 3.67 -6.79
CA ALA A 81 17.74 4.26 -7.73
C ALA A 81 17.06 4.85 -8.98
N ALA A 82 15.91 4.34 -9.38
CA ALA A 82 15.08 4.88 -10.45
C ALA A 82 14.23 6.09 -10.01
N GLY A 83 14.29 6.47 -8.73
CA GLY A 83 13.60 7.61 -8.16
C GLY A 83 12.14 7.31 -7.76
N ALA A 84 11.84 6.10 -7.32
CA ALA A 84 10.58 5.82 -6.62
C ALA A 84 10.46 6.69 -5.36
N ASN A 85 9.24 7.10 -5.02
CA ASN A 85 8.99 7.89 -3.81
C ASN A 85 8.75 6.99 -2.59
N ALA A 86 8.28 5.77 -2.81
CA ALA A 86 8.05 4.76 -1.78
C ALA A 86 8.07 3.34 -2.37
N ILE A 87 8.28 2.34 -1.51
CA ILE A 87 8.16 0.93 -1.86
C ILE A 87 6.91 0.34 -1.19
N SER A 88 6.06 -0.34 -1.96
CA SER A 88 4.99 -1.18 -1.45
C SER A 88 5.49 -2.62 -1.38
N VAL A 89 5.38 -3.27 -0.21
CA VAL A 89 5.87 -4.63 -0.01
C VAL A 89 4.73 -5.54 0.38
N LEU A 90 4.42 -6.53 -0.47
CA LEU A 90 3.42 -7.56 -0.17
C LEU A 90 3.93 -8.46 0.94
N THR A 91 3.14 -8.59 2.02
CA THR A 91 3.45 -9.50 3.13
C THR A 91 2.45 -10.66 3.23
N GLU A 92 1.34 -10.64 2.49
CA GLU A 92 0.38 -11.74 2.42
C GLU A 92 1.02 -12.99 1.80
N PRO A 93 1.11 -14.15 2.53
CA PRO A 93 1.96 -15.27 2.11
C PRO A 93 1.29 -16.27 1.17
N LYS A 94 -0.04 -16.38 1.13
CA LYS A 94 -0.74 -17.45 0.43
C LYS A 94 -0.99 -17.15 -1.04
N TRP A 95 -1.57 -16.01 -1.34
CA TRP A 95 -1.94 -15.64 -2.71
C TRP A 95 -0.95 -14.68 -3.37
N PHE A 96 -0.29 -13.84 -2.58
CA PHE A 96 0.71 -12.91 -3.08
C PHE A 96 2.14 -13.44 -2.93
N LEU A 97 2.34 -14.57 -2.23
CA LEU A 97 3.64 -15.15 -1.92
C LEU A 97 4.59 -14.13 -1.27
N GLY A 98 3.99 -13.25 -0.47
CA GLY A 98 4.66 -12.21 0.30
C GLY A 98 5.29 -12.73 1.59
N SER A 99 5.98 -11.88 2.33
CA SER A 99 6.59 -12.23 3.61
C SER A 99 6.94 -10.99 4.42
N ASP A 100 6.75 -11.05 5.74
CA ASP A 100 7.25 -10.06 6.69
C ASP A 100 8.78 -9.92 6.64
N LYS A 101 9.49 -11.02 6.29
CA LYS A 101 10.92 -10.97 6.03
C LYS A 101 11.26 -10.00 4.90
N TYR A 102 10.48 -10.00 3.81
CA TYR A 102 10.72 -9.09 2.69
C TYR A 102 10.61 -7.63 3.13
N LEU A 103 9.55 -7.30 3.88
CA LEU A 103 9.35 -5.95 4.39
C LEU A 103 10.51 -5.52 5.30
N ARG A 104 10.88 -6.35 6.28
CA ARG A 104 11.97 -6.04 7.21
C ARG A 104 13.29 -5.78 6.49
N GLU A 105 13.65 -6.65 5.56
CA GLU A 105 14.93 -6.55 4.84
C GLU A 105 14.93 -5.38 3.84
N ILE A 106 13.82 -5.14 3.14
CA ILE A 106 13.68 -3.97 2.24
C ILE A 106 13.75 -2.67 3.04
N ALA A 107 12.99 -2.55 4.13
CA ALA A 107 12.99 -1.34 4.96
C ALA A 107 14.37 -1.03 5.56
N GLY A 108 15.18 -2.07 5.83
CA GLY A 108 16.58 -1.88 6.24
C GLY A 108 17.57 -1.59 5.11
N ALA A 109 17.16 -1.75 3.85
CA ALA A 109 18.05 -1.67 2.68
C ALA A 109 17.84 -0.44 1.81
N VAL A 110 16.72 0.29 1.97
CA VAL A 110 16.37 1.52 1.24
C VAL A 110 16.16 2.69 2.20
N SER A 111 16.28 3.92 1.70
CA SER A 111 16.07 5.14 2.48
C SER A 111 14.66 5.73 2.30
N ILE A 112 13.93 5.30 1.27
CA ILE A 112 12.56 5.74 0.99
C ILE A 112 11.55 4.95 1.82
N PRO A 113 10.36 5.54 2.15
CA PRO A 113 9.37 4.88 3.01
C PRO A 113 8.84 3.59 2.42
N CYS A 114 8.60 2.60 3.29
CA CYS A 114 8.03 1.31 2.94
C CYS A 114 6.60 1.18 3.46
N LEU A 115 5.67 0.80 2.59
CA LEU A 115 4.29 0.45 2.89
C LEU A 115 4.18 -1.06 3.11
N ARG A 116 3.65 -1.50 4.25
CA ARG A 116 3.18 -2.88 4.42
C ARG A 116 1.88 -3.04 3.63
N LYS A 117 1.92 -3.79 2.55
CA LYS A 117 0.75 -4.11 1.72
C LYS A 117 0.22 -5.49 2.13
N ASP A 118 -0.79 -5.49 2.98
CA ASP A 118 -1.45 -6.67 3.53
C ASP A 118 -2.91 -6.34 3.86
N PHE A 119 -3.69 -7.33 4.25
CA PHE A 119 -5.09 -7.19 4.68
C PHE A 119 -5.11 -6.96 6.20
N THR A 120 -5.02 -5.69 6.61
CA THR A 120 -4.98 -5.30 8.02
C THR A 120 -6.35 -5.46 8.65
N VAL A 121 -6.51 -6.48 9.49
CA VAL A 121 -7.79 -6.87 10.12
C VAL A 121 -7.75 -6.83 11.65
N ASP A 122 -6.62 -6.44 12.23
CA ASP A 122 -6.40 -6.47 13.67
C ASP A 122 -5.28 -5.47 14.06
N PRO A 123 -5.39 -4.76 15.19
CA PRO A 123 -4.36 -3.84 15.70
C PRO A 123 -2.96 -4.45 15.79
N TYR A 124 -2.88 -5.75 16.07
CA TYR A 124 -1.62 -6.50 16.11
C TYR A 124 -0.76 -6.26 14.86
N MET A 125 -1.40 -6.28 13.68
CA MET A 125 -0.69 -6.12 12.41
C MET A 125 -0.08 -4.73 12.24
N ILE A 126 -0.67 -3.70 12.85
CA ILE A 126 -0.15 -2.33 12.80
C ILE A 126 1.07 -2.19 13.70
N TYR A 127 1.01 -2.72 14.92
CA TYR A 127 2.16 -2.76 15.82
C TYR A 127 3.31 -3.60 15.24
N GLU A 128 2.98 -4.75 14.64
CA GLU A 128 3.95 -5.60 13.95
C GLU A 128 4.60 -4.88 12.76
N ALA A 129 3.82 -4.15 11.95
CA ALA A 129 4.35 -3.35 10.84
C ALA A 129 5.42 -2.35 11.32
N LYS A 130 5.17 -1.68 12.45
CA LYS A 130 6.14 -0.79 13.09
C LYS A 130 7.44 -1.52 13.43
N LEU A 131 7.35 -2.71 14.02
CA LEU A 131 8.52 -3.54 14.39
C LEU A 131 9.28 -4.08 13.16
N LEU A 132 8.59 -4.21 12.04
CA LEU A 132 9.18 -4.62 10.75
C LEU A 132 9.87 -3.46 10.02
N GLY A 133 9.75 -2.22 10.51
CA GLY A 133 10.33 -1.03 9.91
C GLY A 133 9.44 -0.39 8.83
N ALA A 134 8.16 -0.75 8.74
CA ALA A 134 7.24 -0.05 7.86
C ALA A 134 7.10 1.43 8.25
N SER A 135 6.92 2.28 7.25
CA SER A 135 6.57 3.70 7.41
C SER A 135 5.07 3.94 7.21
N ALA A 136 4.37 2.96 6.66
CA ALA A 136 2.94 3.01 6.40
C ALA A 136 2.32 1.62 6.40
N VAL A 137 0.99 1.58 6.63
CA VAL A 137 0.15 0.39 6.49
C VAL A 137 -1.03 0.66 5.57
N LEU A 138 -1.58 -0.42 5.00
CA LEU A 138 -2.82 -0.37 4.21
C LEU A 138 -4.01 -0.65 5.13
N LEU A 139 -5.02 0.20 5.07
CA LEU A 139 -6.34 0.00 5.69
C LEU A 139 -7.38 -0.04 4.56
N ILE A 140 -8.18 -1.09 4.48
CA ILE A 140 -9.11 -1.33 3.37
C ILE A 140 -10.55 -1.17 3.88
N CYS A 141 -11.28 -0.17 3.38
CA CYS A 141 -12.67 0.11 3.80
C CYS A 141 -13.58 -1.11 3.63
N SER A 142 -13.43 -1.85 2.53
CA SER A 142 -14.29 -3.01 2.21
C SER A 142 -14.20 -4.18 3.20
N ILE A 143 -13.21 -4.22 4.09
CA ILE A 143 -13.02 -5.31 5.07
C ILE A 143 -13.07 -4.85 6.53
N LEU A 144 -13.24 -3.56 6.76
CA LEU A 144 -13.30 -2.93 8.07
C LEU A 144 -14.66 -2.26 8.30
N GLU A 145 -15.13 -2.26 9.52
CA GLU A 145 -16.23 -1.40 9.95
C GLU A 145 -15.71 0.01 10.27
N GLN A 146 -16.61 1.02 10.29
CA GLN A 146 -16.24 2.41 10.55
C GLN A 146 -15.41 2.55 11.85
N GLY A 147 -15.88 1.97 12.95
CA GLY A 147 -15.18 2.04 14.24
C GLY A 147 -13.81 1.37 14.22
N GLN A 148 -13.65 0.28 13.46
CA GLN A 148 -12.35 -0.38 13.29
C GLN A 148 -11.39 0.50 12.47
N LEU A 149 -11.88 1.13 11.41
CA LEU A 149 -11.07 2.03 10.59
C LEU A 149 -10.57 3.23 11.41
N GLU A 150 -11.44 3.83 12.23
CA GLU A 150 -11.10 4.92 13.14
C GLU A 150 -10.06 4.48 14.20
N GLU A 151 -10.26 3.32 14.83
CA GLU A 151 -9.31 2.75 15.78
C GLU A 151 -7.95 2.51 15.16
N TYR A 152 -7.91 1.85 13.98
CA TYR A 152 -6.66 1.50 13.32
C TYR A 152 -5.92 2.74 12.80
N HIS A 153 -6.66 3.72 12.29
CA HIS A 153 -6.10 5.02 11.93
C HIS A 153 -5.50 5.72 13.16
N GLY A 154 -6.20 5.71 14.29
CA GLY A 154 -5.70 6.26 15.56
C GLY A 154 -4.41 5.59 16.05
N ILE A 155 -4.28 4.26 15.91
CA ILE A 155 -3.05 3.53 16.24
C ILE A 155 -1.90 3.96 15.31
N CYS A 156 -2.18 4.14 14.00
CA CYS A 156 -1.18 4.68 13.07
C CYS A 156 -0.68 6.06 13.49
N GLU A 157 -1.60 6.95 13.93
CA GLU A 157 -1.28 8.28 14.45
C GLU A 157 -0.38 8.20 15.70
N GLU A 158 -0.70 7.31 16.65
CA GLU A 158 0.09 7.11 17.86
C GLU A 158 1.52 6.70 17.53
N LEU A 159 1.68 5.77 16.57
CA LEU A 159 2.97 5.23 16.15
C LEU A 159 3.73 6.13 15.17
N GLY A 160 3.08 7.16 14.59
CA GLY A 160 3.65 8.00 13.53
C GLY A 160 3.80 7.27 12.20
N LEU A 161 2.96 6.25 11.95
CA LEU A 161 2.84 5.56 10.67
C LEU A 161 1.83 6.30 9.79
N SER A 162 2.08 6.39 8.50
CA SER A 162 1.05 6.79 7.54
C SER A 162 0.04 5.65 7.34
N ALA A 163 -1.24 5.99 7.17
CA ALA A 163 -2.27 5.04 6.76
C ALA A 163 -2.66 5.34 5.30
N LEU A 164 -2.44 4.38 4.39
CA LEU A 164 -3.07 4.40 3.07
C LEU A 164 -4.43 3.75 3.21
N VAL A 165 -5.50 4.55 3.15
CA VAL A 165 -6.88 4.07 3.27
C VAL A 165 -7.43 3.79 1.88
N GLU A 166 -7.61 2.51 1.55
CA GLU A 166 -8.08 2.05 0.24
C GLU A 166 -9.60 2.07 0.17
N ALA A 167 -10.15 2.70 -0.88
CA ALA A 167 -11.56 2.82 -1.16
C ALA A 167 -11.90 2.48 -2.62
N HIS A 168 -13.11 1.97 -2.88
CA HIS A 168 -13.56 1.51 -4.19
C HIS A 168 -14.77 2.28 -4.71
N ASP A 169 -15.53 2.93 -3.83
CA ASP A 169 -16.74 3.67 -4.17
C ASP A 169 -16.94 4.93 -3.29
N GLU A 170 -18.03 5.66 -3.55
CA GLU A 170 -18.37 6.91 -2.84
C GLU A 170 -18.63 6.68 -1.34
N GLY A 171 -19.24 5.56 -0.97
CA GLY A 171 -19.53 5.23 0.42
C GLY A 171 -18.24 5.00 1.20
N GLU A 172 -17.28 4.26 0.61
CA GLU A 172 -15.97 4.01 1.18
C GLU A 172 -15.10 5.27 1.24
N ILE A 173 -15.21 6.20 0.26
CA ILE A 173 -14.55 7.51 0.35
C ILE A 173 -15.08 8.30 1.56
N ARG A 174 -16.41 8.32 1.79
CA ARG A 174 -16.97 8.99 2.97
C ARG A 174 -16.48 8.34 4.25
N MET A 175 -16.51 7.00 4.33
CA MET A 175 -15.99 6.24 5.45
C MET A 175 -14.53 6.59 5.77
N ALA A 176 -13.68 6.69 4.74
CA ALA A 176 -12.29 7.09 4.90
C ALA A 176 -12.14 8.53 5.42
N LEU A 177 -12.91 9.47 4.88
CA LEU A 177 -12.90 10.87 5.32
C LEU A 177 -13.39 11.03 6.77
N ASP A 178 -14.46 10.33 7.14
CA ASP A 178 -15.03 10.35 8.49
C ASP A 178 -14.03 9.76 9.51
N ALA A 179 -13.22 8.77 9.10
CA ALA A 179 -12.13 8.22 9.93
C ALA A 179 -10.89 9.14 10.00
N GLY A 180 -10.89 10.28 9.32
CA GLY A 180 -9.78 11.23 9.34
C GLY A 180 -8.60 10.86 8.44
N ALA A 181 -8.83 10.07 7.38
CA ALA A 181 -7.79 9.66 6.44
C ALA A 181 -7.08 10.86 5.80
N ARG A 182 -5.76 10.86 5.80
CA ARG A 182 -4.92 11.87 5.13
C ARG A 182 -4.35 11.40 3.80
N ILE A 183 -4.42 10.09 3.54
CA ILE A 183 -4.10 9.49 2.24
C ILE A 183 -5.24 8.54 1.89
N ILE A 184 -5.90 8.78 0.77
CA ILE A 184 -6.95 7.90 0.23
C ILE A 184 -6.44 7.28 -1.06
N GLY A 185 -6.43 5.95 -1.10
CA GLY A 185 -6.14 5.15 -2.28
C GLY A 185 -7.43 4.73 -2.97
N VAL A 186 -7.58 5.07 -4.25
CA VAL A 186 -8.68 4.54 -5.07
C VAL A 186 -8.17 3.36 -5.86
N ASN A 187 -8.69 2.17 -5.56
CA ASN A 187 -8.32 0.97 -6.28
C ASN A 187 -9.23 0.80 -7.52
N ASN A 188 -8.63 0.93 -8.70
CA ASN A 188 -9.30 0.74 -9.99
C ASN A 188 -9.60 -0.74 -10.29
N ARG A 189 -9.08 -1.66 -9.49
CA ARG A 189 -9.36 -3.09 -9.65
C ARG A 189 -10.55 -3.49 -8.78
N ASN A 190 -11.58 -4.01 -9.43
CA ASN A 190 -12.67 -4.68 -8.74
C ASN A 190 -12.18 -6.03 -8.20
N LEU A 191 -12.21 -6.22 -6.89
CA LEU A 191 -11.72 -7.45 -6.25
C LEU A 191 -12.69 -8.63 -6.37
N LYS A 192 -13.90 -8.43 -6.94
CA LYS A 192 -14.86 -9.51 -7.17
C LYS A 192 -14.60 -10.27 -8.47
N ASP A 193 -14.20 -9.55 -9.53
CA ASP A 193 -14.03 -10.09 -10.89
C ASP A 193 -12.68 -9.77 -11.52
N PHE A 194 -11.83 -9.02 -10.79
CA PHE A 194 -10.50 -8.54 -11.20
C PHE A 194 -10.49 -7.59 -12.41
N SER A 195 -11.65 -7.10 -12.86
CA SER A 195 -11.71 -6.06 -13.88
C SER A 195 -11.00 -4.78 -13.39
N VAL A 196 -10.45 -4.02 -14.33
CA VAL A 196 -9.76 -2.75 -14.03
C VAL A 196 -10.46 -1.64 -14.79
N ASP A 197 -10.96 -0.65 -14.07
CA ASP A 197 -11.58 0.56 -14.60
C ASP A 197 -10.84 1.79 -14.10
N THR A 198 -9.95 2.34 -14.92
CA THR A 198 -9.16 3.53 -14.57
C THR A 198 -9.99 4.80 -14.46
N GLU A 199 -11.21 4.84 -15.04
CA GLU A 199 -12.15 5.94 -14.87
C GLU A 199 -12.70 6.04 -13.45
N ASN A 200 -12.58 4.96 -12.64
CA ASN A 200 -12.94 4.98 -11.23
C ASN A 200 -12.15 6.06 -10.47
N SER A 201 -10.83 6.12 -10.66
CA SER A 201 -9.99 7.18 -10.08
C SER A 201 -10.44 8.57 -10.48
N ARG A 202 -10.78 8.81 -11.75
CA ARG A 202 -11.29 10.10 -12.24
C ARG A 202 -12.61 10.48 -11.57
N ARG A 203 -13.53 9.53 -11.49
CA ARG A 203 -14.88 9.75 -10.90
C ARG A 203 -14.78 10.06 -9.41
N LEU A 204 -14.00 9.29 -8.67
CA LEU A 204 -13.92 9.41 -7.22
C LEU A 204 -13.00 10.55 -6.75
N ARG A 205 -12.02 10.98 -7.57
CA ARG A 205 -11.15 12.12 -7.24
C ARG A 205 -11.92 13.38 -6.85
N ALA A 206 -13.06 13.62 -7.51
CA ALA A 206 -13.90 14.80 -7.25
C ALA A 206 -14.50 14.83 -5.83
N LEU A 207 -14.59 13.68 -5.16
CA LEU A 207 -15.12 13.54 -3.79
C LEU A 207 -14.06 13.71 -2.72
N ILE A 208 -12.77 13.67 -3.08
CA ILE A 208 -11.65 13.75 -2.16
C ILE A 208 -11.19 15.21 -2.06
N PRO A 209 -11.17 15.82 -0.85
CA PRO A 209 -10.66 17.17 -0.63
C PRO A 209 -9.22 17.34 -1.12
N LYS A 210 -8.85 18.57 -1.52
CA LYS A 210 -7.52 18.84 -2.11
C LYS A 210 -6.35 18.72 -1.13
N ASP A 211 -6.60 18.84 0.15
CA ASP A 211 -5.63 18.71 1.24
C ASP A 211 -5.35 17.24 1.62
N ILE A 212 -6.23 16.32 1.17
CA ILE A 212 -6.07 14.88 1.32
C ILE A 212 -5.29 14.33 0.12
N LEU A 213 -4.23 13.57 0.40
CA LEU A 213 -3.43 12.93 -0.63
C LEU A 213 -4.22 11.84 -1.35
N PHE A 214 -4.24 11.92 -2.67
CA PHE A 214 -4.95 10.98 -3.53
C PHE A 214 -3.97 10.04 -4.25
N VAL A 215 -4.12 8.74 -4.02
CA VAL A 215 -3.34 7.68 -4.66
C VAL A 215 -4.23 6.89 -5.60
N SER A 216 -3.84 6.77 -6.87
CA SER A 216 -4.49 5.85 -7.81
C SER A 216 -3.80 4.49 -7.75
N GLU A 217 -4.56 3.41 -7.57
CA GLU A 217 -4.03 2.06 -7.50
C GLU A 217 -4.57 1.21 -8.64
N SER A 218 -3.71 0.39 -9.21
CA SER A 218 -4.01 -0.50 -10.35
C SER A 218 -4.27 0.22 -11.69
N GLY A 219 -3.95 -0.45 -12.80
CA GLY A 219 -4.31 -0.03 -14.16
C GLY A 219 -3.30 0.88 -14.87
N VAL A 220 -2.23 1.32 -14.22
CA VAL A 220 -1.21 2.17 -14.85
C VAL A 220 -0.08 1.32 -15.42
N SER A 221 0.21 1.52 -16.71
CA SER A 221 1.26 0.78 -17.42
C SER A 221 2.00 1.61 -18.46
N THR A 222 1.47 2.76 -18.87
CA THR A 222 2.01 3.63 -19.93
C THR A 222 2.21 5.06 -19.45
N ALA A 223 3.04 5.83 -20.15
CA ALA A 223 3.20 7.27 -19.91
C ALA A 223 1.88 8.03 -20.08
N GLY A 224 0.99 7.59 -20.99
CA GLY A 224 -0.33 8.15 -21.18
C GLY A 224 -1.21 7.98 -19.94
N ASP A 225 -1.19 6.79 -19.31
CA ASP A 225 -1.94 6.55 -18.07
C ASP A 225 -1.45 7.48 -16.95
N ALA A 226 -0.13 7.63 -16.80
CA ALA A 226 0.45 8.52 -15.81
C ALA A 226 0.14 10.00 -16.09
N ALA A 227 0.07 10.41 -17.37
CA ALA A 227 -0.34 11.77 -17.76
C ALA A 227 -1.81 12.03 -17.40
N ALA A 228 -2.71 11.08 -17.67
CA ALA A 228 -4.12 11.19 -17.30
C ALA A 228 -4.32 11.32 -15.78
N LEU A 229 -3.51 10.64 -14.96
CA LEU A 229 -3.54 10.80 -13.50
C LEU A 229 -3.08 12.20 -13.05
N ARG A 230 -2.05 12.76 -13.72
CA ARG A 230 -1.63 14.15 -13.44
C ARG A 230 -2.74 15.15 -13.75
N GLU A 231 -3.47 14.96 -14.87
CA GLU A 231 -4.59 15.84 -15.26
C GLU A 231 -5.72 15.87 -14.24
N ILE A 232 -6.02 14.74 -13.60
CA ILE A 232 -7.03 14.69 -12.54
C ILE A 232 -6.52 15.12 -11.17
N GLY A 233 -5.24 15.49 -11.07
CA GLY A 233 -4.63 15.92 -9.81
C GLY A 233 -4.39 14.79 -8.82
N ALA A 234 -3.92 13.63 -9.30
CA ALA A 234 -3.43 12.58 -8.42
C ALA A 234 -2.07 12.98 -7.83
N ASP A 235 -1.88 12.75 -6.52
CA ASP A 235 -0.62 12.98 -5.83
C ASP A 235 0.35 11.82 -6.03
N ALA A 236 -0.20 10.60 -6.13
CA ALA A 236 0.61 9.41 -6.33
C ALA A 236 -0.11 8.32 -7.13
N VAL A 237 0.69 7.39 -7.62
CA VAL A 237 0.24 6.14 -8.23
C VAL A 237 0.97 4.96 -7.59
N LEU A 238 0.23 3.87 -7.29
CA LEU A 238 0.79 2.61 -6.85
C LEU A 238 0.85 1.64 -8.04
N ILE A 239 2.07 1.24 -8.41
CA ILE A 239 2.35 0.41 -9.60
C ILE A 239 3.13 -0.84 -9.19
N GLY A 240 2.60 -2.01 -9.55
CA GLY A 240 3.26 -3.30 -9.31
C GLY A 240 3.52 -4.08 -10.60
N GLU A 241 2.47 -4.63 -11.22
CA GLU A 241 2.59 -5.60 -12.30
C GLU A 241 3.45 -5.10 -13.47
N ALA A 242 3.21 -3.89 -13.94
CA ALA A 242 3.95 -3.32 -15.08
C ALA A 242 5.45 -3.23 -14.78
N LEU A 243 5.82 -2.75 -13.60
CA LEU A 243 7.23 -2.65 -13.18
C LEU A 243 7.86 -4.02 -12.95
N MET A 244 7.13 -4.97 -12.34
CA MET A 244 7.65 -6.32 -12.11
C MET A 244 7.95 -7.07 -13.41
N ARG A 245 7.13 -6.86 -14.46
CA ARG A 245 7.30 -7.46 -15.79
C ARG A 245 8.30 -6.72 -16.69
N ALA A 246 8.66 -5.49 -16.34
CA ALA A 246 9.58 -4.70 -17.16
C ALA A 246 10.99 -5.32 -17.17
N LYS A 247 11.58 -5.42 -18.36
CA LYS A 247 12.99 -5.82 -18.52
C LYS A 247 13.93 -4.78 -17.91
N ASP A 248 13.61 -3.51 -18.08
CA ASP A 248 14.32 -2.37 -17.48
C ASP A 248 13.31 -1.53 -16.71
N LYS A 249 13.29 -1.73 -15.39
CA LYS A 249 12.40 -1.04 -14.44
C LYS A 249 12.72 0.45 -14.37
N ARG A 250 14.00 0.80 -14.47
CA ARG A 250 14.45 2.18 -14.43
C ARG A 250 13.97 2.96 -15.65
N GLN A 251 14.09 2.37 -16.84
CA GLN A 251 13.63 3.00 -18.06
C GLN A 251 12.11 3.18 -18.05
N LEU A 252 11.34 2.14 -17.65
CA LEU A 252 9.90 2.26 -17.56
C LEU A 252 9.48 3.36 -16.57
N LEU A 253 10.10 3.42 -15.38
CA LEU A 253 9.75 4.44 -14.40
C LEU A 253 10.06 5.85 -14.90
N LYS A 254 11.17 6.06 -15.63
CA LYS A 254 11.47 7.33 -16.30
C LYS A 254 10.40 7.71 -17.34
N GLN A 255 9.98 6.75 -18.17
CA GLN A 255 8.89 6.98 -19.13
C GLN A 255 7.59 7.39 -18.46
N LEU A 256 7.21 6.70 -17.37
CA LEU A 256 6.03 7.03 -16.58
C LEU A 256 6.13 8.42 -15.93
N LYS A 257 7.32 8.84 -15.58
CA LYS A 257 7.59 10.20 -15.07
C LYS A 257 7.57 11.28 -16.15
N GLY A 258 7.69 10.91 -17.42
CA GLY A 258 7.84 11.84 -18.53
C GLY A 258 9.27 12.41 -18.66
N GLU A 259 10.26 11.66 -18.17
CA GLU A 259 11.69 12.02 -18.20
C GLU A 259 12.47 11.29 -19.33
N ALA A 260 11.76 10.68 -20.27
CA ALA A 260 12.34 9.88 -21.37
C ALA A 260 12.58 10.73 -22.63
#